data_d6df9faaf12379efbdc357fa78c5aba2
#
_entry.id   d6df9faaf12379efbdc357fa78c5aba2
#
_cell.length_a   1.000
_cell.length_b   1.000
_cell.length_c   1.000
_cell.angle_alpha   90.00
_cell.angle_beta   90.00
_cell.angle_gamma   90.00
#
_symmetry.space_group_name_H-M   'P 1'
#
loop_
_entity.id
_entity.type
_entity.pdbx_description
1 polymer ?
#
loop_
_entity_poly.entity_id
_entity_poly.type
_entity_poly.pdbx_seq_one_letter_code
_entity_poly.pdbx_strand_id
1 'polypeptide(L)'
;MEVASNGGMLYHEVQESKLCAVHCVNTVLQGPFFSEFDLAALASDLDHRERQMMLEGTDGGGRGGGGVSAAADGDFFSQESHNVSLDGDFSIQVLEKALQVWDLQVIPLNSQAAKPAQFDPESENAFICHLQDHWFCIRKVNGEWYNFDSLYAAPQQLSRFYLSAYLDSLKGFGWSIFIVRGNFPKECPISSAEAPSSYGQWFSPEDAERISKSCNELWDRSPRIDHTDKMVSEIEDADLKAAIAASLMDAGPSMPAAPGVSCQDGSPHKEETK
;
A
#
# COMPACT_ATOMS: atom_id res chain seq x y z
N MET A 1 20.72 16.40 -25.79
CA MET A 1 20.07 17.17 -24.70
C MET A 1 20.12 16.27 -23.50
N GLU A 2 20.99 16.58 -22.54
CA GLU A 2 20.99 15.91 -21.24
C GLU A 2 19.66 16.26 -20.58
N VAL A 3 18.90 15.24 -20.26
CA VAL A 3 17.68 15.35 -19.49
C VAL A 3 18.15 15.64 -18.06
N ALA A 4 17.85 16.83 -17.55
CA ALA A 4 18.20 17.21 -16.19
C ALA A 4 17.47 16.26 -15.24
N SER A 5 18.20 15.32 -14.67
CA SER A 5 17.71 14.47 -13.60
C SER A 5 17.54 15.33 -12.35
N ASN A 6 16.47 15.13 -11.57
CA ASN A 6 16.31 15.80 -10.26
C ASN A 6 17.41 15.41 -9.25
N GLY A 7 18.54 14.87 -9.75
CA GLY A 7 19.71 14.48 -8.96
C GLY A 7 19.47 13.35 -7.97
N GLY A 8 18.38 12.57 -8.17
CA GLY A 8 18.03 11.50 -7.26
C GLY A 8 17.29 11.91 -6.00
N MET A 9 16.84 13.16 -5.96
CA MET A 9 16.09 13.69 -4.82
C MET A 9 14.73 13.01 -4.68
N LEU A 10 14.28 12.88 -3.44
CA LEU A 10 13.01 12.30 -3.03
C LEU A 10 12.06 13.42 -2.62
N TYR A 11 10.91 13.52 -3.28
CA TYR A 11 9.86 14.45 -2.86
C TYR A 11 8.98 13.81 -1.80
N HIS A 12 8.83 14.47 -0.67
CA HIS A 12 8.02 13.99 0.45
C HIS A 12 7.22 15.13 1.08
N GLU A 13 6.00 14.82 1.49
CA GLU A 13 5.12 15.74 2.20
C GLU A 13 4.78 15.15 3.57
N VAL A 14 4.90 15.98 4.61
CA VAL A 14 4.47 15.62 5.98
C VAL A 14 3.09 16.22 6.21
N GLN A 15 2.13 15.40 6.63
CA GLN A 15 0.77 15.88 6.84
C GLN A 15 0.64 16.67 8.14
N GLU A 16 -0.07 17.81 8.07
CA GLU A 16 -0.47 18.61 9.22
C GLU A 16 -1.97 18.44 9.55
N SER A 17 -2.72 17.84 8.61
CA SER A 17 -4.16 17.59 8.70
C SER A 17 -4.51 16.29 7.96
N LYS A 18 -5.80 15.91 7.87
CA LYS A 18 -6.26 14.71 7.15
C LYS A 18 -6.18 14.85 5.61
N LEU A 19 -5.00 15.15 5.09
CA LEU A 19 -4.72 15.33 3.65
C LEU A 19 -3.85 14.19 3.07
N CYS A 20 -3.82 13.04 3.72
CA CYS A 20 -2.98 11.90 3.31
C CYS A 20 -3.18 11.50 1.84
N ALA A 21 -4.40 11.62 1.29
CA ALA A 21 -4.67 11.34 -0.12
C ALA A 21 -3.95 12.30 -1.07
N VAL A 22 -3.91 13.61 -0.75
CA VAL A 22 -3.16 14.62 -1.51
C VAL A 22 -1.68 14.29 -1.49
N HIS A 23 -1.14 14.05 -0.29
CA HIS A 23 0.26 13.71 -0.08
C HIS A 23 0.63 12.40 -0.79
N CYS A 24 -0.26 11.40 -0.76
CA CYS A 24 -0.07 10.14 -1.47
C CYS A 24 0.05 10.36 -2.99
N VAL A 25 -0.87 11.11 -3.62
CA VAL A 25 -0.82 11.39 -5.06
C VAL A 25 0.44 12.16 -5.42
N ASN A 26 0.79 13.20 -4.66
CA ASN A 26 1.97 14.01 -4.90
C ASN A 26 3.27 13.21 -4.76
N THR A 27 3.36 12.32 -3.78
CA THR A 27 4.54 11.46 -3.62
C THR A 27 4.60 10.36 -4.66
N VAL A 28 3.47 9.82 -5.15
CA VAL A 28 3.44 8.95 -6.33
C VAL A 28 4.03 9.65 -7.54
N LEU A 29 3.69 10.91 -7.75
CA LEU A 29 4.17 11.72 -8.90
C LEU A 29 5.57 12.31 -8.67
N GLN A 30 6.05 12.32 -7.43
CA GLN A 30 7.31 12.93 -7.01
C GLN A 30 7.33 14.44 -7.30
N GLY A 31 6.29 15.16 -6.81
CA GLY A 31 6.21 16.61 -6.91
C GLY A 31 4.87 17.18 -6.42
N PRO A 32 4.78 18.49 -6.17
CA PRO A 32 3.58 19.17 -5.67
C PRO A 32 2.58 19.48 -6.80
N PHE A 33 1.98 18.45 -7.38
CA PHE A 33 1.12 18.58 -8.57
C PHE A 33 -0.34 18.82 -8.23
N PHE A 34 -0.80 18.42 -7.04
CA PHE A 34 -2.18 18.54 -6.61
C PHE A 34 -2.27 19.24 -5.26
N SER A 35 -3.27 20.12 -5.15
CA SER A 35 -3.73 20.68 -3.89
C SER A 35 -4.97 19.95 -3.37
N GLU A 36 -5.36 20.23 -2.14
CA GLU A 36 -6.64 19.83 -1.57
C GLU A 36 -7.83 20.25 -2.46
N PHE A 37 -7.79 21.48 -3.00
CA PHE A 37 -8.85 22.00 -3.86
C PHE A 37 -8.96 21.26 -5.19
N ASP A 38 -7.85 20.80 -5.75
CA ASP A 38 -7.84 20.01 -6.98
C ASP A 38 -8.53 18.66 -6.78
N LEU A 39 -8.22 17.96 -5.67
CA LEU A 39 -8.87 16.70 -5.34
C LEU A 39 -10.36 16.90 -5.01
N ALA A 40 -10.71 17.97 -4.28
CA ALA A 40 -12.09 18.31 -3.99
C ALA A 40 -12.91 18.60 -5.26
N ALA A 41 -12.30 19.26 -6.25
CA ALA A 41 -12.93 19.50 -7.55
C ALA A 41 -13.18 18.19 -8.29
N LEU A 42 -12.22 17.26 -8.28
CA LEU A 42 -12.38 15.93 -8.88
C LEU A 42 -13.46 15.09 -8.18
N ALA A 43 -13.53 15.15 -6.85
CA ALA A 43 -14.59 14.50 -6.07
C ALA A 43 -15.98 15.04 -6.44
N SER A 44 -16.12 16.36 -6.52
CA SER A 44 -17.38 17.01 -6.92
C SER A 44 -17.82 16.63 -8.34
N ASP A 45 -16.88 16.53 -9.29
CA ASP A 45 -17.16 16.09 -10.67
C ASP A 45 -17.62 14.62 -10.70
N LEU A 46 -17.01 13.74 -9.91
CA LEU A 46 -17.42 12.34 -9.78
C LEU A 46 -18.84 12.24 -9.20
N ASP A 47 -19.12 12.91 -8.08
CA ASP A 47 -20.44 12.93 -7.46
C ASP A 47 -21.52 13.44 -8.41
N HIS A 48 -21.20 14.47 -9.24
CA HIS A 48 -22.12 14.99 -10.24
C HIS A 48 -22.44 13.96 -11.32
N ARG A 49 -21.44 13.25 -11.83
CA ARG A 49 -21.61 12.19 -12.83
C ARG A 49 -22.39 11.00 -12.29
N GLU A 50 -22.12 10.58 -11.07
CA GLU A 50 -22.84 9.49 -10.41
C GLU A 50 -24.33 9.83 -10.27
N ARG A 51 -24.66 11.04 -9.81
CA ARG A 51 -26.05 11.54 -9.73
C ARG A 51 -26.72 11.58 -11.09
N GLN A 52 -26.01 12.02 -12.14
CA GLN A 52 -26.57 12.07 -13.49
C GLN A 52 -26.89 10.67 -14.02
N MET A 53 -25.97 9.68 -13.84
CA MET A 53 -26.21 8.30 -14.25
C MET A 53 -27.40 7.66 -13.52
N MET A 54 -27.59 7.97 -12.24
CA MET A 54 -28.74 7.50 -11.46
C MET A 54 -30.06 8.08 -12.00
N LEU A 55 -30.09 9.35 -12.39
CA LEU A 55 -31.26 9.99 -12.97
C LEU A 55 -31.62 9.38 -14.33
N GLU A 56 -30.64 9.16 -15.20
CA GLU A 56 -30.83 8.56 -16.53
C GLU A 56 -31.27 7.08 -16.44
N GLY A 57 -30.77 6.33 -15.45
CA GLY A 57 -31.15 4.93 -15.20
C GLY A 57 -32.60 4.76 -14.74
N THR A 58 -33.22 5.79 -14.16
CA THR A 58 -34.62 5.74 -13.68
C THR A 58 -35.63 6.03 -14.79
N ASP A 59 -35.24 6.69 -15.87
CA ASP A 59 -36.16 7.09 -16.97
C ASP A 59 -36.35 6.00 -18.03
N GLY A 60 -35.57 4.90 -17.99
CA GLY A 60 -35.61 3.78 -18.94
C GLY A 60 -36.57 2.63 -18.62
N GLY A 61 -37.28 2.67 -17.49
CA GLY A 61 -38.11 1.57 -16.99
C GLY A 61 -39.61 1.80 -16.96
N GLY A 62 -40.28 1.72 -18.11
CA GLY A 62 -41.60 1.05 -18.23
C GLY A 62 -42.83 1.70 -17.61
N ARG A 63 -43.71 2.17 -18.48
CA ARG A 63 -45.17 2.18 -18.33
C ARG A 63 -45.70 1.02 -17.49
N GLY A 64 -46.20 1.28 -16.27
CA GLY A 64 -46.95 0.31 -15.49
C GLY A 64 -47.42 0.94 -14.20
N GLY A 65 -48.69 1.40 -14.14
CA GLY A 65 -49.29 2.09 -13.01
C GLY A 65 -49.26 1.28 -11.70
N GLY A 66 -48.99 1.96 -10.65
CA GLY A 66 -49.13 1.44 -9.29
C GLY A 66 -48.49 2.45 -8.32
N GLY A 67 -49.34 3.27 -7.68
CA GLY A 67 -48.90 4.24 -6.69
C GLY A 67 -48.11 3.57 -5.58
N VAL A 68 -46.85 3.88 -5.51
CA VAL A 68 -46.00 3.63 -4.35
C VAL A 68 -45.58 4.99 -3.79
N SER A 69 -45.86 5.08 -2.52
CA SER A 69 -45.65 6.17 -1.60
C SER A 69 -44.33 6.95 -1.85
N ALA A 70 -44.46 8.24 -2.16
CA ALA A 70 -43.39 9.22 -2.34
C ALA A 70 -42.62 9.55 -1.02
N ALA A 71 -42.49 8.58 -0.12
CA ALA A 71 -41.86 8.81 1.20
C ALA A 71 -40.51 8.06 1.40
N ALA A 72 -40.01 7.29 0.41
CA ALA A 72 -38.76 6.57 0.51
C ALA A 72 -37.62 7.12 -0.35
N ASP A 73 -37.93 8.06 -1.28
CA ASP A 73 -36.92 8.58 -2.23
C ASP A 73 -36.19 9.84 -1.72
N GLY A 74 -36.54 10.37 -0.54
CA GLY A 74 -35.96 11.61 -0.02
C GLY A 74 -34.53 11.49 0.49
N ASP A 75 -34.07 10.29 0.80
CA ASP A 75 -32.75 10.07 1.41
C ASP A 75 -31.66 9.70 0.37
N PHE A 76 -32.07 9.32 -0.81
CA PHE A 76 -31.14 8.94 -1.90
C PHE A 76 -30.50 10.13 -2.61
N PHE A 77 -31.04 11.34 -2.41
CA PHE A 77 -30.50 12.62 -2.89
C PHE A 77 -29.85 13.43 -1.79
N SER A 78 -29.32 12.75 -0.76
CA SER A 78 -28.53 13.43 0.26
C SER A 78 -27.39 14.16 -0.42
N GLN A 79 -27.18 15.40 -0.03
CA GLN A 79 -26.14 16.29 -0.57
C GLN A 79 -24.73 15.87 -0.12
N GLU A 80 -24.62 14.73 0.58
CA GLU A 80 -23.35 14.19 1.04
C GLU A 80 -22.55 13.60 -0.12
N SER A 81 -21.29 13.98 -0.20
CA SER A 81 -20.35 13.44 -1.17
C SER A 81 -20.02 11.99 -0.82
N HIS A 82 -20.00 11.10 -1.80
CA HIS A 82 -19.50 9.74 -1.67
C HIS A 82 -17.99 9.66 -1.95
N ASN A 83 -17.42 10.72 -2.51
CA ASN A 83 -16.03 10.79 -2.96
C ASN A 83 -15.11 11.60 -2.06
N VAL A 84 -15.68 12.34 -1.11
CA VAL A 84 -14.93 13.00 -0.03
C VAL A 84 -15.75 13.01 1.25
N SER A 85 -15.16 12.59 2.36
CA SER A 85 -15.77 12.68 3.68
C SER A 85 -15.73 14.10 4.25
N LEU A 86 -16.55 14.37 5.26
CA LEU A 86 -16.51 15.66 5.99
C LEU A 86 -15.14 15.93 6.63
N ASP A 87 -14.38 14.88 6.91
CA ASP A 87 -13.05 14.97 7.51
C ASP A 87 -11.92 15.13 6.47
N GLY A 88 -12.26 15.15 5.16
CA GLY A 88 -11.28 15.33 4.07
C GLY A 88 -10.65 14.03 3.57
N ASP A 89 -11.21 12.86 3.91
CA ASP A 89 -10.78 11.60 3.33
C ASP A 89 -11.38 11.40 1.94
N PHE A 90 -10.53 11.12 0.93
CA PHE A 90 -10.93 10.99 -0.47
C PHE A 90 -11.04 9.50 -0.86
N SER A 91 -12.02 9.20 -1.72
CA SER A 91 -12.21 7.86 -2.27
C SER A 91 -11.08 7.47 -3.24
N ILE A 92 -10.92 6.16 -3.48
CA ILE A 92 -9.96 5.67 -4.48
C ILE A 92 -10.26 6.22 -5.88
N GLN A 93 -11.53 6.46 -6.23
CA GLN A 93 -11.92 7.00 -7.52
C GLN A 93 -11.35 8.41 -7.75
N VAL A 94 -11.22 9.21 -6.70
CA VAL A 94 -10.59 10.53 -6.78
C VAL A 94 -9.10 10.41 -7.08
N LEU A 95 -8.40 9.51 -6.39
CA LEU A 95 -6.97 9.25 -6.64
C LEU A 95 -6.75 8.69 -8.04
N GLU A 96 -7.62 7.78 -8.51
CA GLU A 96 -7.59 7.27 -9.89
C GLU A 96 -7.74 8.40 -10.91
N LYS A 97 -8.70 9.32 -10.69
CA LYS A 97 -8.90 10.46 -11.57
C LYS A 97 -7.73 11.43 -11.58
N ALA A 98 -7.15 11.73 -10.41
CA ALA A 98 -5.96 12.56 -10.31
C ALA A 98 -4.78 11.96 -11.07
N LEU A 99 -4.52 10.67 -10.90
CA LEU A 99 -3.43 9.97 -11.58
C LEU A 99 -3.70 9.76 -13.08
N GLN A 100 -4.97 9.64 -13.48
CA GLN A 100 -5.36 9.53 -14.89
C GLN A 100 -5.00 10.80 -15.71
N VAL A 101 -4.93 11.99 -15.09
CA VAL A 101 -4.44 13.22 -15.73
C VAL A 101 -3.01 13.07 -16.24
N TRP A 102 -2.23 12.18 -15.61
CA TRP A 102 -0.84 11.86 -15.93
C TRP A 102 -0.68 10.56 -16.73
N ASP A 103 -1.75 10.05 -17.35
CA ASP A 103 -1.76 8.77 -18.06
C ASP A 103 -1.31 7.57 -17.17
N LEU A 104 -1.55 7.68 -15.86
CA LEU A 104 -1.31 6.60 -14.90
C LEU A 104 -2.60 5.84 -14.61
N GLN A 105 -2.49 4.53 -14.47
CA GLN A 105 -3.57 3.62 -14.14
C GLN A 105 -3.39 3.07 -12.74
N VAL A 106 -4.46 3.06 -11.96
CA VAL A 106 -4.52 2.44 -10.64
C VAL A 106 -5.23 1.10 -10.76
N ILE A 107 -4.57 0.03 -10.33
CA ILE A 107 -5.04 -1.35 -10.51
C ILE A 107 -5.03 -2.05 -9.15
N PRO A 108 -6.17 -2.58 -8.66
CA PRO A 108 -6.20 -3.33 -7.42
C PRO A 108 -5.26 -4.54 -7.47
N LEU A 109 -4.41 -4.71 -6.44
CA LEU A 109 -3.40 -5.77 -6.40
C LEU A 109 -4.03 -7.17 -6.42
N ASN A 110 -5.25 -7.33 -5.91
CA ASN A 110 -6.00 -8.60 -5.93
C ASN A 110 -6.66 -8.91 -7.27
N SER A 111 -6.56 -8.02 -8.26
CA SER A 111 -7.17 -8.20 -9.57
C SER A 111 -6.38 -9.16 -10.46
N GLN A 112 -7.04 -9.70 -11.51
CA GLN A 112 -6.40 -10.55 -12.51
C GLN A 112 -5.27 -9.82 -13.27
N ALA A 113 -5.43 -8.51 -13.51
CA ALA A 113 -4.44 -7.68 -14.21
C ALA A 113 -3.15 -7.48 -13.39
N ALA A 114 -3.23 -7.63 -12.07
CA ALA A 114 -2.13 -7.48 -11.14
C ALA A 114 -1.41 -8.79 -10.80
N LYS A 115 -1.83 -9.94 -11.36
CA LYS A 115 -1.21 -11.25 -11.04
C LYS A 115 0.31 -11.27 -11.14
N PRO A 116 0.96 -10.72 -12.18
CA PRO A 116 2.42 -10.72 -12.23
C PRO A 116 3.07 -10.03 -11.03
N ALA A 117 2.49 -8.91 -10.58
CA ALA A 117 3.01 -8.14 -9.45
C ALA A 117 2.83 -8.82 -8.09
N GLN A 118 1.90 -9.77 -7.99
CA GLN A 118 1.74 -10.58 -6.76
C GLN A 118 2.90 -11.55 -6.56
N PHE A 119 3.58 -11.96 -7.65
CA PHE A 119 4.74 -12.85 -7.61
C PHE A 119 6.07 -12.08 -7.67
N ASP A 120 6.10 -10.97 -8.40
CA ASP A 120 7.28 -10.14 -8.58
C ASP A 120 6.89 -8.65 -8.44
N PRO A 121 6.72 -8.16 -7.20
CA PRO A 121 6.40 -6.76 -6.96
C PRO A 121 7.54 -5.80 -7.36
N GLU A 122 8.78 -6.30 -7.47
CA GLU A 122 9.92 -5.48 -7.87
C GLU A 122 9.83 -5.00 -9.33
N SER A 123 9.07 -5.69 -10.17
CA SER A 123 8.83 -5.29 -11.56
C SER A 123 7.96 -4.03 -11.68
N GLU A 124 7.24 -3.66 -10.63
CA GLU A 124 6.39 -2.47 -10.59
C GLU A 124 7.19 -1.20 -10.20
N ASN A 125 6.50 -0.05 -10.27
CA ASN A 125 7.11 1.25 -9.95
C ASN A 125 6.50 1.94 -8.74
N ALA A 126 5.22 1.69 -8.45
CA ALA A 126 4.55 2.27 -7.30
C ALA A 126 3.36 1.44 -6.83
N PHE A 127 3.09 1.50 -5.53
CA PHE A 127 1.90 0.98 -4.88
C PHE A 127 1.26 2.09 -4.06
N ILE A 128 -0.07 2.12 -4.05
CA ILE A 128 -0.88 2.94 -3.15
C ILE A 128 -1.50 1.99 -2.14
N CYS A 129 -1.44 2.34 -0.87
CA CYS A 129 -1.96 1.57 0.24
C CYS A 129 -3.02 2.37 0.98
N HIS A 130 -4.14 1.72 1.32
CA HIS A 130 -5.27 2.33 2.02
C HIS A 130 -5.79 1.43 3.13
N LEU A 131 -5.95 1.99 4.31
CA LEU A 131 -6.66 1.36 5.42
C LEU A 131 -7.44 2.44 6.19
N GLN A 132 -8.75 2.22 6.38
CA GLN A 132 -9.64 3.16 7.04
C GLN A 132 -9.59 4.55 6.39
N ASP A 133 -9.03 5.55 7.09
CA ASP A 133 -8.93 6.94 6.67
C ASP A 133 -7.48 7.37 6.33
N HIS A 134 -6.59 6.42 6.05
CA HIS A 134 -5.18 6.71 5.76
C HIS A 134 -4.70 6.17 4.43
N TRP A 135 -4.04 7.03 3.65
CA TRP A 135 -3.41 6.76 2.37
C TRP A 135 -1.91 6.99 2.45
N PHE A 136 -1.13 6.06 1.91
CA PHE A 136 0.29 6.28 1.66
C PHE A 136 0.75 5.57 0.39
N CYS A 137 1.96 5.88 -0.11
CA CYS A 137 2.50 5.18 -1.25
C CYS A 137 3.87 4.55 -0.98
N ILE A 138 4.14 3.46 -1.69
CA ILE A 138 5.45 2.85 -1.81
C ILE A 138 5.90 3.09 -3.24
N ARG A 139 7.04 3.77 -3.43
CA ARG A 139 7.48 4.24 -4.74
C ARG A 139 8.93 3.85 -5.00
N LYS A 140 9.20 3.37 -6.22
CA LYS A 140 10.57 3.18 -6.71
C LYS A 140 11.09 4.49 -7.28
N VAL A 141 12.14 5.03 -6.69
CA VAL A 141 12.84 6.24 -7.16
C VAL A 141 14.30 5.87 -7.39
N ASN A 142 14.82 6.15 -8.58
CA ASN A 142 16.20 5.81 -8.99
C ASN A 142 16.60 4.34 -8.77
N GLY A 143 15.64 3.45 -8.90
CA GLY A 143 15.85 2.01 -8.72
C GLY A 143 15.75 1.50 -7.29
N GLU A 144 15.60 2.35 -6.30
CA GLU A 144 15.43 2.01 -4.89
C GLU A 144 13.99 2.25 -4.45
N TRP A 145 13.52 1.41 -3.51
CA TRP A 145 12.16 1.49 -2.98
C TRP A 145 12.11 2.34 -1.71
N TYR A 146 11.06 3.16 -1.61
CA TYR A 146 10.79 4.01 -0.45
C TYR A 146 9.32 3.95 -0.05
N ASN A 147 9.07 3.93 1.25
CA ASN A 147 7.78 4.21 1.85
C ASN A 147 7.64 5.72 2.03
N PHE A 148 6.63 6.30 1.38
CA PHE A 148 6.28 7.73 1.46
C PHE A 148 5.00 7.90 2.26
N ASP A 149 5.03 7.54 3.53
CA ASP A 149 3.93 7.80 4.44
C ASP A 149 4.06 9.20 5.03
N SER A 150 3.05 10.04 4.81
CA SER A 150 3.02 11.44 5.28
C SER A 150 2.99 11.61 6.80
N LEU A 151 2.80 10.53 7.55
CA LEU A 151 2.95 10.51 9.00
C LEU A 151 4.43 10.54 9.45
N TYR A 152 5.37 10.21 8.55
CA TYR A 152 6.79 10.22 8.85
C TYR A 152 7.46 11.52 8.40
N ALA A 153 8.47 11.93 9.13
CA ALA A 153 9.22 13.16 8.84
C ALA A 153 10.05 13.10 7.54
N ALA A 154 10.34 11.89 7.04
CA ALA A 154 11.09 11.66 5.81
C ALA A 154 10.73 10.29 5.21
N PRO A 155 10.93 10.08 3.90
CA PRO A 155 10.71 8.78 3.27
C PRO A 155 11.63 7.73 3.86
N GLN A 156 11.08 6.53 4.06
CA GLN A 156 11.82 5.38 4.60
C GLN A 156 12.25 4.45 3.47
N GLN A 157 13.55 4.15 3.37
CA GLN A 157 14.04 3.21 2.38
C GLN A 157 13.60 1.79 2.72
N LEU A 158 13.07 1.10 1.71
CA LEU A 158 12.70 -0.32 1.77
C LEU A 158 13.69 -1.14 0.96
N SER A 159 14.26 -2.16 1.58
CA SER A 159 15.08 -3.13 0.85
C SER A 159 14.23 -3.88 -0.18
N ARG A 160 14.79 -4.16 -1.37
CA ARG A 160 14.14 -4.96 -2.40
C ARG A 160 13.68 -6.31 -1.88
N PHE A 161 14.52 -6.96 -1.10
CA PHE A 161 14.21 -8.27 -0.53
C PHE A 161 13.08 -8.22 0.49
N TYR A 162 12.88 -7.07 1.13
CA TYR A 162 11.84 -6.88 2.12
C TYR A 162 10.49 -6.44 1.51
N LEU A 163 10.49 -5.91 0.29
CA LEU A 163 9.28 -5.35 -0.35
C LEU A 163 8.13 -6.35 -0.40
N SER A 164 8.39 -7.60 -0.83
CA SER A 164 7.34 -8.62 -0.92
C SER A 164 6.76 -8.95 0.45
N ALA A 165 7.61 -9.17 1.45
CA ALA A 165 7.19 -9.45 2.82
C ALA A 165 6.42 -8.27 3.43
N TYR A 166 6.83 -7.05 3.14
CA TYR A 166 6.15 -5.84 3.60
C TYR A 166 4.73 -5.72 3.00
N LEU A 167 4.59 -5.93 1.69
CA LEU A 167 3.28 -5.93 1.04
C LEU A 167 2.37 -7.06 1.55
N ASP A 168 2.93 -8.24 1.84
CA ASP A 168 2.16 -9.35 2.41
C ASP A 168 1.73 -9.07 3.85
N SER A 169 2.58 -8.42 4.64
CA SER A 169 2.21 -7.95 5.99
C SER A 169 1.07 -6.92 5.92
N LEU A 170 1.15 -5.94 5.02
CA LEU A 170 0.07 -4.97 4.83
C LEU A 170 -1.26 -5.65 4.47
N LYS A 171 -1.25 -6.63 3.56
CA LYS A 171 -2.45 -7.43 3.23
C LYS A 171 -2.97 -8.18 4.46
N GLY A 172 -2.08 -8.77 5.25
CA GLY A 172 -2.42 -9.47 6.49
C GLY A 172 -3.12 -8.57 7.51
N PHE A 173 -2.78 -7.29 7.53
CA PHE A 173 -3.44 -6.27 8.37
C PHE A 173 -4.70 -5.66 7.76
N GLY A 174 -5.13 -6.11 6.58
CA GLY A 174 -6.35 -5.64 5.94
C GLY A 174 -6.18 -4.40 5.06
N TRP A 175 -4.95 -3.99 4.74
CA TRP A 175 -4.71 -2.90 3.81
C TRP A 175 -5.17 -3.26 2.40
N SER A 176 -5.88 -2.35 1.77
CA SER A 176 -6.14 -2.38 0.34
C SER A 176 -4.92 -1.84 -0.40
N ILE A 177 -4.39 -2.62 -1.35
CA ILE A 177 -3.18 -2.26 -2.09
C ILE A 177 -3.51 -2.16 -3.57
N PHE A 178 -3.05 -1.10 -4.20
CA PHE A 178 -3.23 -0.80 -5.62
C PHE A 178 -1.86 -0.60 -6.26
N ILE A 179 -1.68 -1.09 -7.48
CA ILE A 179 -0.50 -0.84 -8.30
C ILE A 179 -0.75 0.41 -9.14
N VAL A 180 0.26 1.23 -9.32
CA VAL A 180 0.22 2.35 -10.25
C VAL A 180 1.12 2.05 -11.44
N ARG A 181 0.55 2.02 -12.64
CA ARG A 181 1.24 1.76 -13.93
C ARG A 181 1.06 2.90 -14.91
N GLY A 182 2.06 3.12 -15.74
CA GLY A 182 2.05 4.13 -16.80
C GLY A 182 3.37 4.90 -16.89
N ASN A 183 3.31 6.07 -17.50
CA ASN A 183 4.47 6.93 -17.70
C ASN A 183 4.57 7.93 -16.56
N PHE A 184 5.32 7.59 -15.53
CA PHE A 184 5.57 8.51 -14.42
C PHE A 184 6.32 9.75 -14.88
N PRO A 185 6.03 10.93 -14.30
CA PRO A 185 6.82 12.13 -14.54
C PRO A 185 8.29 11.84 -14.23
N LYS A 186 9.18 12.18 -15.17
CA LYS A 186 10.62 11.93 -15.00
C LYS A 186 11.28 13.00 -14.15
N GLU A 187 10.67 14.17 -14.08
CA GLU A 187 11.22 15.35 -13.40
C GLU A 187 10.09 16.26 -12.93
N CYS A 188 10.28 16.87 -11.78
CA CYS A 188 9.53 18.03 -11.38
C CYS A 188 10.41 19.28 -11.57
N PRO A 189 10.21 20.07 -12.63
CA PRO A 189 11.01 21.26 -12.91
C PRO A 189 10.65 22.47 -12.05
N ILE A 190 9.75 22.31 -11.08
CA ILE A 190 9.25 23.43 -10.30
C ILE A 190 10.33 23.86 -9.31
N SER A 191 10.85 25.07 -9.51
CA SER A 191 11.65 25.72 -8.49
C SER A 191 10.81 25.89 -7.23
N SER A 192 11.41 25.68 -6.07
CA SER A 192 10.73 25.74 -4.75
C SER A 192 9.94 27.03 -4.48
N ALA A 193 10.10 28.05 -5.35
CA ALA A 193 9.39 29.33 -5.27
C ALA A 193 7.98 29.31 -5.91
N GLU A 194 7.66 28.30 -6.72
CA GLU A 194 6.39 28.21 -7.47
C GLU A 194 5.53 26.99 -7.05
N ALA A 195 5.95 26.25 -6.01
CA ALA A 195 5.22 25.09 -5.54
C ALA A 195 3.87 25.50 -4.92
N PRO A 196 2.73 24.98 -5.41
CA PRO A 196 1.41 25.34 -4.89
C PRO A 196 1.15 24.83 -3.47
N SER A 197 1.95 23.88 -2.98
CA SER A 197 1.83 23.35 -1.61
C SER A 197 3.07 23.68 -0.79
N SER A 198 2.83 24.22 0.40
CA SER A 198 3.84 24.55 1.41
C SER A 198 4.39 23.33 2.16
N TYR A 199 3.81 22.14 1.93
CA TYR A 199 4.03 20.94 2.77
C TYR A 199 5.15 20.03 2.27
N GLY A 200 5.63 20.20 1.04
CA GLY A 200 6.58 19.31 0.41
C GLY A 200 8.02 19.72 0.56
N GLN A 201 8.89 18.74 0.75
CA GLN A 201 10.33 18.91 0.84
C GLN A 201 11.05 17.92 -0.08
N TRP A 202 12.22 18.34 -0.56
CA TRP A 202 13.12 17.49 -1.32
C TRP A 202 14.24 17.00 -0.42
N PHE A 203 14.41 15.67 -0.37
CA PHE A 203 15.44 15.01 0.42
C PHE A 203 16.46 14.35 -0.48
N SER A 204 17.75 14.42 -0.13
CA SER A 204 18.69 13.42 -0.62
C SER A 204 18.41 12.07 0.05
N PRO A 205 18.74 10.93 -0.59
CA PRO A 205 18.60 9.63 0.05
C PRO A 205 19.29 9.54 1.41
N GLU A 206 20.47 10.16 1.52
CA GLU A 206 21.28 10.20 2.75
C GLU A 206 20.61 11.01 3.85
N ASP A 207 19.99 12.15 3.50
CA ASP A 207 19.26 12.97 4.48
C ASP A 207 17.98 12.25 4.95
N ALA A 208 17.25 11.61 4.03
CA ALA A 208 16.08 10.82 4.36
C ALA A 208 16.42 9.68 5.33
N GLU A 209 17.48 8.94 5.07
CA GLU A 209 17.96 7.85 5.94
C GLU A 209 18.38 8.39 7.32
N ARG A 210 19.13 9.50 7.37
CA ARG A 210 19.58 10.13 8.61
C ARG A 210 18.41 10.58 9.48
N ILE A 211 17.39 11.21 8.88
CA ILE A 211 16.20 11.68 9.60
C ILE A 211 15.39 10.49 10.10
N SER A 212 15.16 9.49 9.26
CA SER A 212 14.42 8.28 9.64
C SER A 212 15.09 7.55 10.81
N LYS A 213 16.43 7.42 10.81
CA LYS A 213 17.17 6.82 11.93
C LYS A 213 17.06 7.65 13.19
N SER A 214 17.19 8.98 13.10
CA SER A 214 17.09 9.87 14.28
C SER A 214 15.71 9.82 14.91
N CYS A 215 14.64 9.74 14.10
CA CYS A 215 13.28 9.58 14.60
C CYS A 215 13.11 8.24 15.32
N ASN A 216 13.57 7.13 14.74
CA ASN A 216 13.49 5.81 15.36
C ASN A 216 14.25 5.73 16.70
N GLU A 217 15.41 6.35 16.82
CA GLU A 217 16.16 6.42 18.08
C GLU A 217 15.43 7.22 19.18
N LEU A 218 14.69 8.26 18.79
CA LEU A 218 13.87 9.04 19.72
C LEU A 218 12.64 8.25 20.20
N TRP A 219 12.03 7.45 19.32
CA TRP A 219 10.90 6.57 19.64
C TRP A 219 11.29 5.45 20.60
N ASP A 220 12.48 4.89 20.45
CA ASP A 220 12.98 3.83 21.34
C ASP A 220 13.28 4.34 22.78
N ARG A 221 13.44 5.65 22.94
CA ARG A 221 13.68 6.34 24.21
C ARG A 221 12.42 6.89 24.88
N SER A 222 11.27 6.95 24.19
CA SER A 222 10.01 7.44 24.75
C SER A 222 9.19 6.31 25.39
N PRO A 223 8.52 6.54 26.53
CA PRO A 223 7.59 5.53 27.08
C PRO A 223 6.42 5.36 26.11
N ARG A 224 6.31 4.17 25.57
CA ARG A 224 5.37 3.78 24.51
C ARG A 224 3.93 3.98 24.92
N ILE A 225 3.23 4.82 24.18
CA ILE A 225 1.77 4.83 24.09
C ILE A 225 1.46 4.97 22.60
N ASP A 226 1.42 3.86 21.86
CA ASP A 226 0.53 3.75 20.71
C ASP A 226 0.40 2.32 20.17
N HIS A 227 -0.78 1.98 19.63
CA HIS A 227 -1.19 0.62 19.32
C HIS A 227 -0.66 0.07 17.98
N THR A 228 -0.17 0.90 17.07
CA THR A 228 0.26 0.48 15.71
C THR A 228 1.70 -0.03 15.67
N ASP A 229 2.64 0.64 16.35
CA ASP A 229 4.05 0.20 16.41
C ASP A 229 4.24 -1.08 17.23
N LYS A 230 3.36 -1.30 18.22
CA LYS A 230 3.35 -2.54 18.98
C LYS A 230 3.03 -3.76 18.11
N MET A 231 2.16 -3.60 17.11
CA MET A 231 1.79 -4.69 16.20
C MET A 231 2.95 -5.08 15.27
N VAL A 232 3.70 -4.13 14.70
CA VAL A 232 4.84 -4.43 13.83
C VAL A 232 5.97 -5.12 14.62
N SER A 233 6.32 -4.62 15.80
CA SER A 233 7.35 -5.23 16.67
C SER A 233 6.95 -6.61 17.18
N GLU A 234 5.67 -6.84 17.51
CA GLU A 234 5.18 -8.15 17.96
C GLU A 234 5.18 -9.19 16.84
N ILE A 235 5.08 -8.78 15.56
CA ILE A 235 5.13 -9.68 14.40
C ILE A 235 6.56 -10.09 14.08
N GLU A 236 7.48 -9.15 14.04
CA GLU A 236 8.90 -9.47 13.83
C GLU A 236 9.40 -10.44 14.92
N ASP A 237 9.00 -10.25 16.18
CA ASP A 237 9.32 -11.16 17.28
C ASP A 237 8.58 -12.51 17.18
N ALA A 238 7.34 -12.55 16.69
CA ALA A 238 6.57 -13.78 16.55
C ALA A 238 7.08 -14.63 15.38
N ASP A 239 7.37 -14.04 14.24
CA ASP A 239 7.91 -14.74 13.07
C ASP A 239 9.33 -15.25 13.34
N LEU A 240 10.16 -14.46 14.02
CA LEU A 240 11.49 -14.91 14.45
C LEU A 240 11.41 -16.07 15.44
N LYS A 241 10.52 -16.01 16.43
CA LYS A 241 10.29 -17.11 17.38
C LYS A 241 9.73 -18.35 16.69
N ALA A 242 8.83 -18.20 15.73
CA ALA A 242 8.28 -19.30 14.95
C ALA A 242 9.36 -19.98 14.09
N ALA A 243 10.23 -19.19 13.45
CA ALA A 243 11.35 -19.71 12.66
C ALA A 243 12.37 -20.46 13.53
N ILE A 244 12.69 -19.93 14.72
CA ILE A 244 13.57 -20.58 15.69
C ILE A 244 12.94 -21.89 16.20
N ALA A 245 11.65 -21.89 16.53
CA ALA A 245 10.93 -23.09 16.99
C ALA A 245 10.88 -24.18 15.92
N ALA A 246 10.62 -23.81 14.66
CA ALA A 246 10.63 -24.73 13.53
C ALA A 246 12.03 -25.35 13.30
N SER A 247 13.09 -24.55 13.42
CA SER A 247 14.49 -25.01 13.30
C SER A 247 14.89 -25.95 14.43
N LEU A 248 14.36 -25.76 15.65
CA LEU A 248 14.63 -26.64 16.77
C LEU A 248 13.84 -27.96 16.73
N MET A 249 12.68 -27.98 16.06
CA MET A 249 11.89 -29.21 15.86
C MET A 249 12.45 -30.12 14.77
N ASP A 250 13.17 -29.57 13.79
CA ASP A 250 13.84 -30.34 12.73
C ASP A 250 15.15 -30.98 13.20
N ALA A 251 15.67 -30.58 14.36
CA ALA A 251 16.78 -31.23 15.05
C ALA A 251 16.27 -32.33 16.00
N GLY A 252 15.61 -33.37 15.43
CA GLY A 252 15.15 -34.56 16.17
C GLY A 252 16.35 -35.28 16.83
N PRO A 253 16.18 -35.87 18.03
CA PRO A 253 17.28 -36.47 18.75
C PRO A 253 17.84 -37.68 17.97
N SER A 254 19.11 -37.60 17.63
CA SER A 254 19.91 -38.69 17.11
C SER A 254 19.95 -39.79 18.17
N MET A 255 19.27 -40.90 17.94
CA MET A 255 19.31 -42.08 18.84
C MET A 255 20.74 -42.69 18.81
N PRO A 256 21.33 -42.97 19.95
CA PRO A 256 22.59 -43.68 20.00
C PRO A 256 22.39 -45.14 19.60
N ALA A 257 23.26 -45.65 18.75
CA ALA A 257 23.32 -47.06 18.32
C ALA A 257 23.61 -47.96 19.52
N ALA A 258 22.77 -48.95 19.80
CA ALA A 258 23.04 -50.02 20.75
C ALA A 258 23.95 -51.09 20.13
N PRO A 259 24.87 -51.69 20.94
CA PRO A 259 25.85 -52.65 20.46
C PRO A 259 25.23 -54.04 20.25
N GLY A 260 25.78 -54.76 19.25
CA GLY A 260 25.36 -56.05 18.79
C GLY A 260 25.41 -57.24 19.78
N VAL A 261 24.51 -58.17 19.60
CA VAL A 261 24.66 -59.56 20.07
C VAL A 261 24.47 -60.50 18.87
N SER A 262 25.55 -61.30 18.69
CA SER A 262 25.64 -62.46 17.81
C SER A 262 24.81 -63.61 18.34
N CYS A 263 24.24 -64.45 17.47
CA CYS A 263 24.28 -65.90 17.44
C CYS A 263 23.18 -66.49 16.59
N GLN A 264 23.54 -67.10 15.50
CA GLN A 264 23.53 -68.52 15.15
C GLN A 264 22.20 -69.12 14.68
N ASP A 265 22.34 -69.67 13.47
CA ASP A 265 21.89 -70.93 12.92
C ASP A 265 20.42 -71.33 12.87
N GLY A 266 20.03 -71.77 11.67
CA GLY A 266 18.93 -72.71 11.49
C GLY A 266 18.15 -72.59 10.16
N SER A 267 18.72 -73.00 9.03
CA SER A 267 17.93 -73.55 7.90
C SER A 267 17.54 -75.01 8.22
N PRO A 268 16.69 -75.72 7.48
CA PRO A 268 15.91 -75.42 6.25
C PRO A 268 14.47 -76.06 6.22
N HIS A 269 13.80 -75.91 5.14
CA HIS A 269 12.90 -76.80 4.37
C HIS A 269 11.64 -76.12 3.79
N LYS A 270 11.60 -76.04 2.46
CA LYS A 270 10.79 -76.77 1.47
C LYS A 270 9.27 -76.86 1.75
N GLU A 271 8.46 -76.44 0.86
CA GLU A 271 7.65 -77.07 -0.21
C GLU A 271 6.49 -76.15 -0.55
N GLU A 272 6.34 -75.77 -1.77
CA GLU A 272 5.56 -76.24 -2.91
C GLU A 272 4.03 -76.21 -2.81
N THR A 273 3.49 -75.69 -3.93
CA THR A 273 2.17 -75.94 -4.56
C THR A 273 0.93 -75.23 -3.98
N LYS A 274 0.29 -74.42 -4.74
CA LYS A 274 -0.44 -74.60 -6.01
C LYS A 274 -0.81 -73.24 -6.61
#